data_f8e875a2c9250fe78c0a252e98d4f1db
#
_entry.id   f8e875a2c9250fe78c0a252e98d4f1db
#
_cell.length_a   1.000
_cell.length_b   1.000
_cell.length_c   1.000
_cell.angle_alpha   90.00
_cell.angle_beta   90.00
_cell.angle_gamma   90.00
#
_symmetry.space_group_name_H-M   'P 1'
#
loop_
_entity.id
_entity.type
_entity.pdbx_description
1 polymer ?
#
loop_
_entity_poly.entity_id
_entity_poly.type
_entity_poly.pdbx_seq_one_letter_code
_entity_poly.pdbx_strand_id
1 'polypeptide(L)'
;IWGAALGVLCRWLFGGRTTFLIVAGLVISHWILDVVVHRPDMPIYPGSAKFGLSMWNSVPATVIVELAAFSAGVLVYAKATRPRDGVGRWSLVALVLFLLIAYGANLAGGTPPSVAMIYATAMAGSVVILIWSWWADRHRSIAQSRG
;
A
#
# COMPACT_ATOMS: atom_id res chain seq x y z
N ILE A 1 6.19 -14.20 11.19
CA ILE A 1 6.84 -15.21 10.33
C ILE A 1 7.03 -14.65 8.92
N TRP A 2 5.94 -14.25 8.23
CA TRP A 2 6.00 -13.81 6.82
C TRP A 2 6.88 -12.56 6.60
N GLY A 3 6.85 -11.59 7.51
CA GLY A 3 7.70 -10.40 7.43
C GLY A 3 9.19 -10.73 7.50
N ALA A 4 9.56 -11.67 8.38
CA ALA A 4 10.94 -12.14 8.50
C ALA A 4 11.35 -12.94 7.24
N ALA A 5 10.49 -13.85 6.76
CA ALA A 5 10.78 -14.65 5.59
C ALA A 5 10.99 -13.79 4.33
N LEU A 6 10.06 -12.85 4.07
CA LEU A 6 10.18 -11.93 2.95
C LEU A 6 11.37 -10.97 3.11
N GLY A 7 11.62 -10.49 4.32
CA GLY A 7 12.77 -9.65 4.62
C GLY A 7 14.11 -10.37 4.37
N VAL A 8 14.22 -11.65 4.74
CA VAL A 8 15.41 -12.49 4.44
C VAL A 8 15.57 -12.68 2.94
N LEU A 9 14.48 -13.01 2.23
CA LEU A 9 14.51 -13.17 0.77
C LEU A 9 14.95 -11.88 0.07
N CYS A 10 14.36 -10.74 0.43
CA CYS A 10 14.75 -9.45 -0.17
C CYS A 10 16.18 -9.05 0.18
N ARG A 11 16.64 -9.33 1.41
CA ARG A 11 18.04 -9.13 1.78
C ARG A 11 18.98 -9.98 0.93
N TRP A 12 18.61 -11.20 0.64
CA TRP A 12 19.40 -12.11 -0.19
C TRP A 12 19.44 -11.65 -1.66
N LEU A 13 18.33 -11.16 -2.20
CA LEU A 13 18.22 -10.70 -3.59
C LEU A 13 18.86 -9.33 -3.84
N PHE A 14 18.67 -8.38 -2.92
CA PHE A 14 19.02 -6.97 -3.11
C PHE A 14 20.13 -6.49 -2.17
N GLY A 15 20.55 -7.33 -1.21
CA GLY A 15 21.58 -7.01 -0.22
C GLY A 15 21.08 -6.08 0.90
N GLY A 16 21.94 -5.94 1.93
CA GLY A 16 21.78 -4.96 3.01
C GLY A 16 20.82 -5.35 4.14
N ARG A 17 21.25 -4.98 5.37
CA ARG A 17 20.43 -5.12 6.58
C ARG A 17 19.20 -4.19 6.54
N THR A 18 19.36 -3.03 5.95
CA THR A 18 18.30 -2.02 5.80
C THR A 18 17.13 -2.56 4.97
N THR A 19 17.42 -3.28 3.87
CA THR A 19 16.39 -3.93 3.05
C THR A 19 15.54 -4.90 3.86
N PHE A 20 16.19 -5.74 4.68
CA PHE A 20 15.47 -6.64 5.60
C PHE A 20 14.54 -5.87 6.54
N LEU A 21 15.06 -4.83 7.22
CA LEU A 21 14.30 -4.08 8.21
C LEU A 21 13.11 -3.35 7.59
N ILE A 22 13.29 -2.75 6.41
CA ILE A 22 12.22 -2.05 5.69
C ILE A 22 11.12 -3.05 5.29
N VAL A 23 11.50 -4.14 4.63
CA VAL A 23 10.51 -5.12 4.14
C VAL A 23 9.78 -5.80 5.30
N ALA A 24 10.50 -6.22 6.34
CA ALA A 24 9.88 -6.80 7.53
C ALA A 24 8.94 -5.79 8.22
N GLY A 25 9.36 -4.53 8.34
CA GLY A 25 8.57 -3.45 8.90
C GLY A 25 7.30 -3.18 8.10
N LEU A 26 7.36 -3.18 6.77
CA LEU A 26 6.19 -3.00 5.90
C LEU A 26 5.17 -4.12 6.07
N VAL A 27 5.62 -5.39 6.14
CA VAL A 27 4.69 -6.52 6.37
C VAL A 27 4.03 -6.43 7.75
N ILE A 28 4.79 -6.05 8.78
CA ILE A 28 4.25 -5.89 10.15
C ILE A 28 3.26 -4.72 10.20
N SER A 29 3.60 -3.58 9.57
CA SER A 29 2.71 -2.41 9.54
C SER A 29 1.40 -2.71 8.82
N HIS A 30 1.43 -3.50 7.75
CA HIS A 30 0.22 -3.95 7.06
C HIS A 30 -0.69 -4.74 8.01
N TRP A 31 -0.15 -5.72 8.74
CA TRP A 31 -0.92 -6.49 9.71
C TRP A 31 -1.51 -5.61 10.83
N ILE A 32 -0.75 -4.60 11.32
CA ILE A 32 -1.24 -3.66 12.34
C ILE A 32 -2.42 -2.85 11.79
N LEU A 33 -2.31 -2.35 10.54
CA LEU A 33 -3.40 -1.63 9.89
C LEU A 33 -4.64 -2.51 9.72
N ASP A 34 -4.45 -3.77 9.35
CA ASP A 34 -5.54 -4.73 9.25
C ASP A 34 -6.25 -4.93 10.59
N VAL A 35 -5.51 -5.05 11.71
CA VAL A 35 -6.11 -5.14 13.06
C VAL A 35 -6.94 -3.90 13.39
N VAL A 36 -6.53 -2.72 12.96
CA VAL A 36 -7.28 -1.48 13.19
C VAL A 36 -8.61 -1.49 12.42
N VAL A 37 -8.59 -1.94 11.17
CA VAL A 37 -9.76 -1.84 10.30
C VAL A 37 -10.71 -3.04 10.40
N HIS A 38 -10.18 -4.24 10.58
CA HIS A 38 -10.96 -5.48 10.60
C HIS A 38 -11.79 -5.67 11.87
N ARG A 39 -12.82 -6.50 11.75
CA ARG A 39 -13.52 -7.08 12.92
C ARG A 39 -12.54 -7.99 13.69
N PRO A 40 -12.89 -8.48 14.92
CA PRO A 40 -12.04 -9.39 15.66
C PRO A 40 -11.93 -10.78 15.00
N ASP A 41 -11.35 -10.83 13.82
CA ASP A 41 -11.16 -12.02 12.98
C ASP A 41 -9.70 -12.26 12.58
N MET A 42 -8.78 -11.36 12.97
CA MET A 42 -7.35 -11.41 12.64
C MET A 42 -6.55 -12.21 13.67
N PRO A 43 -6.13 -13.46 13.38
CA PRO A 43 -5.30 -14.23 14.30
C PRO A 43 -3.81 -13.83 14.16
N ILE A 44 -3.05 -13.91 15.25
CA ILE A 44 -1.57 -13.77 15.20
C ILE A 44 -0.93 -15.02 14.59
N TYR A 45 -1.47 -16.18 14.96
CA TYR A 45 -1.10 -17.50 14.40
C TYR A 45 -2.33 -18.41 14.39
N PRO A 46 -2.33 -19.49 13.62
CA PRO A 46 -3.46 -20.42 13.56
C PRO A 46 -3.86 -20.91 14.97
N GLY A 47 -5.13 -20.69 15.34
CA GLY A 47 -5.67 -21.08 16.66
C GLY A 47 -5.48 -20.05 17.79
N SER A 48 -4.80 -18.90 17.54
CA SER A 48 -4.69 -17.82 18.54
C SER A 48 -6.00 -17.05 18.71
N ALA A 49 -6.07 -16.24 19.79
CA ALA A 49 -7.09 -15.22 19.92
C ALA A 49 -7.12 -14.31 18.68
N LYS A 50 -8.31 -13.88 18.31
CA LYS A 50 -8.53 -13.00 17.17
C LYS A 50 -8.59 -11.55 17.62
N PHE A 51 -7.99 -10.67 16.85
CA PHE A 51 -7.89 -9.24 17.11
C PHE A 51 -8.58 -8.45 16.01
N GLY A 52 -9.01 -7.23 16.32
CA GLY A 52 -9.60 -6.29 15.39
C GLY A 52 -10.37 -5.21 16.12
N LEU A 53 -10.23 -3.97 15.69
CA LEU A 53 -10.89 -2.79 16.28
C LEU A 53 -12.17 -2.40 15.54
N SER A 54 -12.52 -3.12 14.48
CA SER A 54 -13.78 -2.95 13.74
C SER A 54 -14.01 -1.55 13.16
N MET A 55 -12.96 -0.84 12.76
CA MET A 55 -13.08 0.51 12.20
C MET A 55 -13.97 0.51 10.94
N TRP A 56 -14.00 -0.58 10.17
CA TRP A 56 -14.89 -0.73 9.01
C TRP A 56 -16.39 -0.63 9.33
N ASN A 57 -16.78 -0.70 10.60
CA ASN A 57 -18.16 -0.44 10.98
C ASN A 57 -18.53 1.05 10.89
N SER A 58 -17.54 1.94 10.73
CA SER A 58 -17.71 3.37 10.54
C SER A 58 -17.06 3.82 9.23
N VAL A 59 -17.85 3.91 8.16
CA VAL A 59 -17.36 4.39 6.85
C VAL A 59 -16.65 5.74 6.95
N PRO A 60 -17.16 6.76 7.69
CA PRO A 60 -16.44 8.03 7.81
C PRO A 60 -15.08 7.88 8.49
N ALA A 61 -14.96 7.09 9.56
CA ALA A 61 -13.70 6.87 10.25
C ALA A 61 -12.69 6.16 9.34
N THR A 62 -13.13 5.13 8.62
CA THR A 62 -12.31 4.40 7.64
C THR A 62 -11.78 5.34 6.57
N VAL A 63 -12.65 6.13 5.94
CA VAL A 63 -12.25 7.09 4.88
C VAL A 63 -11.23 8.09 5.40
N ILE A 64 -11.43 8.66 6.59
CA ILE A 64 -10.49 9.63 7.16
C ILE A 64 -9.11 9.00 7.38
N VAL A 65 -9.05 7.83 8.00
CA VAL A 65 -7.77 7.16 8.31
C VAL A 65 -7.06 6.70 7.04
N GLU A 66 -7.78 6.10 6.09
CA GLU A 66 -7.20 5.63 4.83
C GLU A 66 -6.68 6.79 3.97
N LEU A 67 -7.45 7.86 3.83
CA LEU A 67 -7.00 9.04 3.08
C LEU A 67 -5.85 9.77 3.79
N ALA A 68 -5.83 9.81 5.12
CA ALA A 68 -4.70 10.38 5.87
C ALA A 68 -3.42 9.55 5.65
N ALA A 69 -3.51 8.23 5.77
CA ALA A 69 -2.39 7.32 5.53
C ALA A 69 -1.89 7.39 4.08
N PHE A 70 -2.81 7.38 3.10
CA PHE A 70 -2.50 7.54 1.68
C PHE A 70 -1.80 8.87 1.40
N SER A 71 -2.35 9.98 1.90
CA SER A 71 -1.78 11.32 1.72
C SER A 71 -0.39 11.43 2.35
N ALA A 72 -0.19 10.87 3.55
CA ALA A 72 1.12 10.82 4.19
C ALA A 72 2.13 10.05 3.33
N GLY A 73 1.76 8.89 2.80
CA GLY A 73 2.62 8.10 1.91
C GLY A 73 3.00 8.86 0.63
N VAL A 74 2.02 9.49 -0.03
CA VAL A 74 2.26 10.33 -1.22
C VAL A 74 3.21 11.50 -0.90
N LEU A 75 3.00 12.19 0.23
CA LEU A 75 3.85 13.30 0.65
C LEU A 75 5.28 12.87 0.97
N VAL A 76 5.46 11.74 1.67
CA VAL A 76 6.78 11.16 1.95
C VAL A 76 7.50 10.84 0.66
N TYR A 77 6.84 10.14 -0.28
CA TYR A 77 7.42 9.79 -1.57
C TYR A 77 7.76 11.04 -2.41
N ALA A 78 6.85 12.00 -2.47
CA ALA A 78 7.05 13.23 -3.23
C ALA A 78 8.19 14.10 -2.67
N LYS A 79 8.40 14.09 -1.35
CA LYS A 79 9.54 14.78 -0.71
C LYS A 79 10.86 14.04 -0.88
N ALA A 80 10.82 12.70 -0.83
CA ALA A 80 12.01 11.86 -0.98
C ALA A 80 12.52 11.77 -2.42
N THR A 81 11.69 12.13 -3.41
CA THR A 81 12.05 12.01 -4.82
C THR A 81 11.81 13.30 -5.60
N ARG A 82 12.51 13.44 -6.73
CA ARG A 82 12.34 14.56 -7.67
C ARG A 82 12.08 14.02 -9.08
N PRO A 83 11.15 14.62 -9.84
CA PRO A 83 10.95 14.24 -11.23
C PRO A 83 12.21 14.60 -12.05
N ARG A 84 12.63 13.71 -12.93
CA ARG A 84 13.72 13.94 -13.90
C ARG A 84 13.22 14.65 -15.16
N ASP A 85 11.94 14.45 -15.46
CA ASP A 85 11.29 14.94 -16.67
C ASP A 85 9.78 15.13 -16.45
N GLY A 86 9.07 15.52 -17.53
CA GLY A 86 7.61 15.66 -17.53
C GLY A 86 6.88 14.35 -17.19
N VAL A 87 7.43 13.21 -17.64
CA VAL A 87 6.85 11.88 -17.33
C VAL A 87 6.90 11.62 -15.82
N GLY A 88 8.05 11.85 -15.18
CA GLY A 88 8.21 11.66 -13.74
C GLY A 88 7.31 12.56 -12.88
N ARG A 89 6.90 13.72 -13.42
CA ARG A 89 5.94 14.61 -12.75
C ARG A 89 4.52 14.10 -12.95
N TRP A 90 4.10 13.94 -14.18
CA TRP A 90 2.70 13.71 -14.52
C TRP A 90 2.25 12.27 -14.28
N SER A 91 3.15 11.29 -14.41
CA SER A 91 2.83 9.90 -14.11
C SER A 91 2.48 9.69 -12.62
N LEU A 92 3.18 10.37 -11.70
CA LEU A 92 2.83 10.31 -10.28
C LEU A 92 1.48 10.97 -10.01
N VAL A 93 1.23 12.16 -10.56
CA VAL A 93 -0.05 12.85 -10.41
C VAL A 93 -1.19 11.99 -10.96
N ALA A 94 -1.02 11.44 -12.16
CA ALA A 94 -2.02 10.59 -12.78
C ALA A 94 -2.27 9.30 -12.00
N LEU A 95 -1.21 8.68 -11.43
CA LEU A 95 -1.35 7.50 -10.56
C LEU A 95 -2.14 7.84 -9.29
N VAL A 96 -1.83 8.95 -8.63
CA VAL A 96 -2.55 9.41 -7.42
C VAL A 96 -4.03 9.65 -7.74
N LEU A 97 -4.32 10.35 -8.83
CA LEU A 97 -5.70 10.59 -9.25
C LEU A 97 -6.43 9.28 -9.60
N PHE A 98 -5.78 8.37 -10.31
CA PHE A 98 -6.33 7.05 -10.63
C PHE A 98 -6.70 6.27 -9.35
N LEU A 99 -5.80 6.24 -8.36
CA LEU A 99 -6.05 5.56 -7.09
C LEU A 99 -7.20 6.20 -6.31
N LEU A 100 -7.30 7.53 -6.28
CA LEU A 100 -8.41 8.23 -5.62
C LEU A 100 -9.75 7.98 -6.32
N ILE A 101 -9.76 7.96 -7.67
CA ILE A 101 -10.96 7.65 -8.45
C ILE A 101 -11.39 6.20 -8.20
N ALA A 102 -10.45 5.25 -8.25
CA ALA A 102 -10.72 3.84 -7.97
C ALA A 102 -11.24 3.63 -6.55
N TYR A 103 -10.66 4.33 -5.57
CA TYR A 103 -11.14 4.34 -4.19
C TYR A 103 -12.57 4.87 -4.07
N GLY A 104 -12.85 6.03 -4.66
CA GLY A 104 -14.19 6.62 -4.68
C GLY A 104 -15.22 5.73 -5.38
N ALA A 105 -14.85 5.11 -6.49
CA ALA A 105 -15.69 4.15 -7.20
C ALA A 105 -15.98 2.91 -6.35
N ASN A 106 -15.00 2.43 -5.57
CA ASN A 106 -15.20 1.32 -4.65
C ASN A 106 -16.16 1.69 -3.50
N LEU A 107 -16.06 2.91 -2.96
CA LEU A 107 -16.98 3.38 -1.92
C LEU A 107 -18.43 3.57 -2.43
N ALA A 108 -18.58 4.03 -3.67
CA ALA A 108 -19.86 4.23 -4.32
C ALA A 108 -20.46 2.95 -4.92
N GLY A 109 -19.62 1.93 -5.10
CA GLY A 109 -19.99 0.65 -5.71
C GLY A 109 -20.89 -0.19 -4.83
N GLY A 110 -21.70 -1.03 -5.48
CA GLY A 110 -22.48 -2.05 -4.80
C GLY A 110 -21.68 -3.31 -4.49
N THR A 111 -22.32 -4.28 -3.86
CA THR A 111 -21.72 -5.58 -3.58
C THR A 111 -21.28 -6.26 -4.89
N PRO A 112 -20.01 -6.70 -4.98
CA PRO A 112 -19.52 -7.40 -6.16
C PRO A 112 -20.33 -8.65 -6.45
N PRO A 113 -20.62 -8.96 -7.73
CA PRO A 113 -21.50 -10.05 -8.10
C PRO A 113 -20.92 -11.44 -7.79
N SER A 114 -19.62 -11.58 -7.64
CA SER A 114 -18.97 -12.84 -7.27
C SER A 114 -17.59 -12.65 -6.65
N VAL A 115 -17.16 -13.64 -5.86
CA VAL A 115 -15.82 -13.71 -5.29
C VAL A 115 -14.74 -13.80 -6.38
N ALA A 116 -15.02 -14.52 -7.47
CA ALA A 116 -14.10 -14.61 -8.60
C ALA A 116 -13.83 -13.24 -9.25
N MET A 117 -14.85 -12.40 -9.34
CA MET A 117 -14.72 -11.04 -9.86
C MET A 117 -13.87 -10.17 -8.93
N ILE A 118 -14.03 -10.31 -7.61
CA ILE A 118 -13.17 -9.60 -6.63
C ILE A 118 -11.71 -9.96 -6.86
N TYR A 119 -11.38 -11.24 -6.94
CA TYR A 119 -10.01 -11.69 -7.19
C TYR A 119 -9.47 -11.21 -8.53
N ALA A 120 -10.25 -11.31 -9.61
CA ALA A 120 -9.82 -10.90 -10.94
C ALA A 120 -9.52 -9.38 -10.98
N THR A 121 -10.40 -8.56 -10.43
CA THR A 121 -10.21 -7.09 -10.39
C THR A 121 -9.07 -6.69 -9.47
N ALA A 122 -8.91 -7.33 -8.31
CA ALA A 122 -7.81 -7.07 -7.39
C ALA A 122 -6.46 -7.44 -8.02
N MET A 123 -6.36 -8.60 -8.66
CA MET A 123 -5.14 -9.03 -9.36
C MET A 123 -4.79 -8.11 -10.54
N ALA A 124 -5.76 -7.79 -11.39
CA ALA A 124 -5.55 -6.89 -12.51
C ALA A 124 -5.14 -5.50 -12.04
N GLY A 125 -5.83 -4.95 -11.04
CA GLY A 125 -5.50 -3.66 -10.43
C GLY A 125 -4.10 -3.64 -9.85
N SER A 126 -3.71 -4.69 -9.12
CA SER A 126 -2.37 -4.80 -8.53
C SER A 126 -1.28 -4.80 -9.60
N VAL A 127 -1.47 -5.55 -10.69
CA VAL A 127 -0.51 -5.57 -11.81
C VAL A 127 -0.38 -4.19 -12.45
N VAL A 128 -1.50 -3.51 -12.71
CA VAL A 128 -1.49 -2.16 -13.29
C VAL A 128 -0.75 -1.19 -12.37
N ILE A 129 -1.05 -1.20 -11.07
CA ILE A 129 -0.41 -0.32 -10.08
C ILE A 129 1.10 -0.59 -10.00
N LEU A 130 1.51 -1.86 -9.97
CA LEU A 130 2.93 -2.24 -9.93
C LEU A 130 3.70 -1.74 -11.16
N ILE A 131 3.16 -2.00 -12.36
CA ILE A 131 3.80 -1.57 -13.61
C ILE A 131 3.86 -0.03 -13.68
N TRP A 132 2.77 0.65 -13.33
CA TRP A 132 2.71 2.10 -13.37
C TRP A 132 3.64 2.74 -12.34
N SER A 133 3.66 2.24 -11.10
CA SER A 133 4.56 2.72 -10.04
C SER A 133 6.03 2.55 -10.44
N TRP A 134 6.39 1.38 -10.96
CA TRP A 134 7.72 1.10 -11.45
C TRP A 134 8.13 2.02 -12.61
N TRP A 135 7.22 2.24 -13.57
CA TRP A 135 7.46 3.17 -14.67
C TRP A 135 7.61 4.61 -14.19
N ALA A 136 6.73 5.08 -13.31
CA ALA A 136 6.81 6.41 -12.73
C ALA A 136 8.13 6.62 -11.95
N ASP A 137 8.55 5.62 -11.16
CA ASP A 137 9.77 5.68 -10.36
C ASP A 137 11.04 5.77 -11.24
N ARG A 138 11.08 5.12 -12.40
CA ARG A 138 12.20 5.24 -13.35
C ARG A 138 12.43 6.66 -13.87
N HIS A 139 11.40 7.49 -13.89
CA HIS A 139 11.46 8.89 -14.28
C HIS A 139 11.64 9.85 -13.09
N ARG A 140 12.02 9.29 -11.92
CA ARG A 140 12.31 10.07 -10.71
C ARG A 140 13.70 9.74 -10.17
N SER A 141 14.25 10.60 -9.35
CA SER A 141 15.53 10.41 -8.65
C SER A 141 15.35 10.72 -7.18
N ILE A 142 16.16 10.10 -6.34
CA ILE A 142 16.20 10.40 -4.90
C ILE A 142 16.59 11.87 -4.73
N ALA A 143 15.84 12.60 -3.90
CA ALA A 143 16.20 13.96 -3.53
C ALA A 143 17.49 13.92 -2.71
N GLN A 144 18.56 14.56 -3.21
CA GLN A 144 19.79 14.69 -2.42
C GLN A 144 19.48 15.57 -1.19
N SER A 145 19.82 15.07 0.00
CA SER A 145 19.82 15.90 1.19
C SER A 145 20.84 17.02 0.96
N ARG A 146 20.40 18.26 0.94
CA ARG A 146 21.33 19.38 1.07
C ARG A 146 21.94 19.26 2.46
N GLY A 147 23.20 18.84 2.51
CA GLY A 147 24.02 18.89 3.71
C GLY A 147 24.22 20.35 4.18
#